data_fe33af9f1eb6ac85d49c25946c938ca9
#
_entry.id   fe33af9f1eb6ac85d49c25946c938ca9
#
_cell.length_a   1.000
_cell.length_b   1.000
_cell.length_c   1.000
_cell.angle_alpha   90.00
_cell.angle_beta   90.00
_cell.angle_gamma   90.00
#
_symmetry.space_group_name_H-M   'P 1'
#
loop_
_entity.id
_entity.type
_entity.pdbx_description
1 polymer ?
#
loop_
_entity_poly.entity_id
_entity_poly.type
_entity_poly.pdbx_seq_one_letter_code
_entity_poly.pdbx_strand_id
1 'polypeptide(L)'
;MWRALPAASSRAFRWRGACSACRRLMVIACEDVGLAYPQVIPIVKACVDAANMLGMPEARIPLGDAAVLMATSPKSNSAYLAMDRALQDVRRGKGGDFPRHLQNVHADSYTMEREQGYLYPHDFPNHWTQQQYLPDVLKDTKYYTFGDNKTEQAARAYWAKIKGEENV
;
A
#
# COMPACT_ATOMS: atom_id res chain seq x y z
N MET A 1 38.72 27.53 -13.76
CA MET A 1 39.54 27.27 -12.55
C MET A 1 38.64 26.62 -11.52
N TRP A 2 38.57 25.30 -11.49
CA TRP A 2 37.68 24.51 -10.60
C TRP A 2 38.39 24.32 -9.25
N ARG A 3 37.88 24.95 -8.21
CA ARG A 3 38.36 24.69 -6.84
C ARG A 3 38.07 23.28 -6.43
N ALA A 4 39.04 22.60 -5.87
CA ALA A 4 38.97 21.25 -5.34
C ALA A 4 37.78 21.09 -4.37
N LEU A 5 36.99 20.06 -4.62
CA LEU A 5 35.84 19.72 -3.79
C LEU A 5 36.31 19.22 -2.40
N PRO A 6 35.59 19.52 -1.33
CA PRO A 6 35.94 19.07 0.01
C PRO A 6 35.94 17.54 0.13
N ALA A 7 36.75 17.04 1.05
CA ALA A 7 37.12 15.65 1.24
C ALA A 7 35.93 14.66 1.24
N ALA A 8 36.17 13.44 0.78
CA ALA A 8 35.21 12.37 0.63
C ALA A 8 34.32 12.10 1.86
N SER A 9 34.82 12.37 3.07
CA SER A 9 34.09 12.21 4.35
C SER A 9 32.87 13.13 4.48
N SER A 10 32.96 14.38 4.02
CA SER A 10 31.86 15.36 4.11
C SER A 10 30.75 15.09 3.07
N ARG A 11 31.12 14.46 1.96
CA ARG A 11 30.20 14.05 0.89
C ARG A 11 29.41 12.82 1.31
N ALA A 12 30.08 11.82 1.90
CA ALA A 12 29.46 10.61 2.41
C ALA A 12 28.48 10.88 3.57
N PHE A 13 28.82 11.83 4.44
CA PHE A 13 27.93 12.24 5.55
C PHE A 13 26.67 12.95 5.02
N ARG A 14 26.81 13.86 4.07
CA ARG A 14 25.66 14.55 3.44
C ARG A 14 24.77 13.61 2.65
N TRP A 15 25.35 12.59 1.98
CA TRP A 15 24.59 11.60 1.24
C TRP A 15 23.81 10.65 2.16
N ARG A 16 24.38 10.23 3.29
CA ARG A 16 23.66 9.44 4.30
C ARG A 16 22.44 10.18 4.85
N GLY A 17 22.54 11.49 5.06
CA GLY A 17 21.43 12.34 5.45
C GLY A 17 20.33 12.41 4.37
N ALA A 18 20.70 12.55 3.11
CA ALA A 18 19.74 12.56 1.99
C ALA A 18 19.04 11.21 1.84
N CYS A 19 19.75 10.09 1.97
CA CYS A 19 19.18 8.75 1.94
C CYS A 19 18.16 8.53 3.07
N SER A 20 18.42 9.04 4.28
CA SER A 20 17.47 9.01 5.39
C SER A 20 16.23 9.85 5.10
N ALA A 21 16.39 11.04 4.51
CA ALA A 21 15.27 11.88 4.09
C ALA A 21 14.42 11.18 3.01
N CYS A 22 15.05 10.59 1.99
CA CYS A 22 14.36 9.82 0.94
C CYS A 22 13.51 8.71 1.52
N ARG A 23 14.08 7.93 2.45
CA ARG A 23 13.35 6.87 3.14
C ARG A 23 12.14 7.41 3.92
N ARG A 24 12.31 8.52 4.66
CA ARG A 24 11.20 9.14 5.41
C ARG A 24 10.10 9.67 4.49
N LEU A 25 10.45 10.30 3.37
CA LEU A 25 9.50 10.76 2.38
C LEU A 25 8.64 9.60 1.84
N MET A 26 9.26 8.45 1.53
CA MET A 26 8.53 7.25 1.09
C MET A 26 7.60 6.71 2.18
N VAL A 27 8.05 6.66 3.44
CA VAL A 27 7.22 6.21 4.56
C VAL A 27 6.01 7.13 4.72
N ILE A 28 6.21 8.46 4.77
CA ILE A 28 5.14 9.44 4.90
C ILE A 28 4.14 9.36 3.72
N ALA A 29 4.65 9.18 2.50
CA ALA A 29 3.81 9.02 1.32
C ALA A 29 2.86 7.81 1.44
N CYS A 30 3.34 6.70 1.99
CA CYS A 30 2.56 5.47 2.14
C CYS A 30 1.69 5.46 3.41
N GLU A 31 2.21 5.97 4.53
CA GLU A 31 1.60 5.88 5.85
C GLU A 31 0.63 7.02 6.12
N ASP A 32 1.03 8.28 5.83
CA ASP A 32 0.25 9.45 6.21
C ASP A 32 -0.65 9.97 5.09
N VAL A 33 -0.18 9.98 3.84
CA VAL A 33 -1.00 10.40 2.69
C VAL A 33 -1.80 9.21 2.15
N GLY A 34 -1.14 8.10 1.89
CA GLY A 34 -1.74 6.81 1.56
C GLY A 34 -2.84 6.90 0.49
N LEU A 35 -3.98 6.30 0.79
CA LEU A 35 -5.10 6.20 -0.15
C LEU A 35 -5.92 7.50 -0.27
N ALA A 36 -5.65 8.53 0.52
CA ALA A 36 -6.26 9.84 0.31
C ALA A 36 -5.80 10.47 -1.01
N TYR A 37 -4.55 10.20 -1.41
CA TYR A 37 -3.99 10.59 -2.72
C TYR A 37 -2.98 9.53 -3.20
N PRO A 38 -3.44 8.40 -3.78
CA PRO A 38 -2.59 7.26 -4.13
C PRO A 38 -1.43 7.61 -5.08
N GLN A 39 -1.61 8.61 -5.95
CA GLN A 39 -0.60 9.06 -6.90
C GLN A 39 0.64 9.65 -6.21
N VAL A 40 0.56 10.04 -4.95
CA VAL A 40 1.71 10.56 -4.21
C VAL A 40 2.86 9.55 -4.14
N ILE A 41 2.54 8.26 -4.04
CA ILE A 41 3.53 7.20 -3.88
C ILE A 41 4.48 7.12 -5.10
N PRO A 42 4.01 6.94 -6.34
CA PRO A 42 4.88 6.93 -7.51
C PRO A 42 5.54 8.29 -7.77
N ILE A 43 4.89 9.42 -7.45
CA ILE A 43 5.48 10.75 -7.62
C ILE A 43 6.66 10.93 -6.66
N VAL A 44 6.47 10.64 -5.38
CA VAL A 44 7.54 10.73 -4.38
C VAL A 44 8.69 9.76 -4.72
N LYS A 45 8.36 8.55 -5.20
CA LYS A 45 9.37 7.60 -5.68
C LYS A 45 10.19 8.19 -6.83
N ALA A 46 9.55 8.83 -7.82
CA ALA A 46 10.25 9.48 -8.91
C ALA A 46 11.15 10.64 -8.44
N CYS A 47 10.69 11.43 -7.46
CA CYS A 47 11.49 12.48 -6.83
C CYS A 47 12.72 11.92 -6.11
N VAL A 48 12.55 10.80 -5.39
CA VAL A 48 13.65 10.09 -4.72
C VAL A 48 14.65 9.55 -5.72
N ASP A 49 14.21 8.95 -6.82
CA ASP A 49 15.09 8.45 -7.88
C ASP A 49 15.85 9.60 -8.55
N ALA A 50 15.19 10.71 -8.87
CA ALA A 50 15.83 11.91 -9.40
C ALA A 50 16.88 12.46 -8.42
N ALA A 51 16.57 12.52 -7.13
CA ALA A 51 17.54 12.97 -6.11
C ALA A 51 18.76 12.06 -6.05
N ASN A 52 18.58 10.74 -6.18
CA ASN A 52 19.67 9.76 -6.22
C ASN A 52 20.53 9.89 -7.48
N MET A 53 19.92 10.21 -8.63
CA MET A 53 20.65 10.39 -9.91
C MET A 53 21.42 11.70 -9.94
N LEU A 54 20.84 12.79 -9.43
CA LEU A 54 21.45 14.14 -9.47
C LEU A 54 22.56 14.30 -8.42
N GLY A 55 22.35 13.74 -7.21
CA GLY A 55 23.25 14.02 -6.10
C GLY A 55 23.14 15.45 -5.57
N MET A 56 23.91 15.74 -4.49
CA MET A 56 23.93 17.08 -3.91
C MET A 56 24.87 17.99 -4.68
N PRO A 57 24.52 19.27 -4.91
CA PRO A 57 23.41 20.01 -4.27
C PRO A 57 22.06 19.95 -5.00
N GLU A 58 21.96 19.40 -6.20
CA GLU A 58 20.77 19.44 -7.05
C GLU A 58 19.63 18.53 -6.52
N ALA A 59 19.95 17.46 -5.78
CA ALA A 59 18.99 16.58 -5.13
C ALA A 59 17.98 17.30 -4.25
N ARG A 60 18.31 18.51 -3.73
CA ARG A 60 17.40 19.35 -2.95
C ARG A 60 16.12 19.73 -3.71
N ILE A 61 16.19 19.83 -5.04
CA ILE A 61 15.07 20.27 -5.88
C ILE A 61 13.95 19.21 -5.85
N PRO A 62 14.15 17.97 -6.35
CA PRO A 62 13.10 16.95 -6.30
C PRO A 62 12.71 16.59 -4.87
N LEU A 63 13.59 16.68 -3.88
CA LEU A 63 13.21 16.44 -2.48
C LEU A 63 12.30 17.57 -1.95
N GLY A 64 12.52 18.82 -2.39
CA GLY A 64 11.64 19.95 -2.08
C GLY A 64 10.26 19.77 -2.68
N ASP A 65 10.17 19.37 -3.95
CA ASP A 65 8.90 19.08 -4.64
C ASP A 65 8.11 17.98 -3.92
N ALA A 66 8.77 16.89 -3.55
CA ALA A 66 8.15 15.81 -2.79
C ALA A 66 7.63 16.28 -1.42
N ALA A 67 8.42 17.09 -0.71
CA ALA A 67 8.04 17.61 0.61
C ALA A 67 6.81 18.51 0.52
N VAL A 68 6.77 19.45 -0.45
CA VAL A 68 5.64 20.36 -0.67
C VAL A 68 4.39 19.56 -1.06
N LEU A 69 4.53 18.64 -2.02
CA LEU A 69 3.41 17.79 -2.45
C LEU A 69 2.79 17.04 -1.27
N MET A 70 3.61 16.39 -0.45
CA MET A 70 3.11 15.66 0.72
C MET A 70 2.52 16.58 1.78
N ALA A 71 3.11 17.75 2.01
CA ALA A 71 2.58 18.73 2.99
C ALA A 71 1.18 19.22 2.61
N THR A 72 0.91 19.39 1.33
CA THR A 72 -0.35 19.92 0.79
C THR A 72 -1.36 18.83 0.42
N SER A 73 -0.98 17.54 0.42
CA SER A 73 -1.87 16.43 0.10
C SER A 73 -2.84 16.13 1.25
N PRO A 74 -4.05 15.64 0.95
CA PRO A 74 -4.93 15.07 1.97
C PRO A 74 -4.27 13.88 2.65
N LYS A 75 -4.72 13.52 3.86
CA LYS A 75 -4.11 12.50 4.69
C LYS A 75 -5.07 11.34 4.94
N SER A 76 -4.52 10.11 4.93
CA SER A 76 -5.20 8.91 5.41
C SER A 76 -4.19 7.85 5.81
N ASN A 77 -4.30 7.37 7.02
CA ASN A 77 -3.53 6.22 7.52
C ASN A 77 -4.38 4.94 7.58
N SER A 78 -5.54 4.92 6.94
CA SER A 78 -6.49 3.80 7.00
C SER A 78 -5.87 2.46 6.58
N ALA A 79 -5.05 2.46 5.52
CA ALA A 79 -4.36 1.25 5.05
C ALA A 79 -3.28 0.79 6.05
N TYR A 80 -2.51 1.71 6.63
CA TYR A 80 -1.54 1.40 7.67
C TYR A 80 -2.21 0.75 8.88
N LEU A 81 -3.28 1.36 9.40
CA LEU A 81 -4.04 0.83 10.53
C LEU A 81 -4.66 -0.53 10.23
N ALA A 82 -5.11 -0.76 9.00
CA ALA A 82 -5.64 -2.06 8.58
C ALA A 82 -4.57 -3.15 8.66
N MET A 83 -3.36 -2.87 8.15
CA MET A 83 -2.23 -3.79 8.21
C MET A 83 -1.79 -4.04 9.65
N ASP A 84 -1.72 -3.00 10.49
CA ASP A 84 -1.32 -3.15 11.90
C ASP A 84 -2.31 -4.02 12.68
N ARG A 85 -3.62 -3.82 12.47
CA ARG A 85 -4.67 -4.68 13.07
C ARG A 85 -4.54 -6.14 12.63
N ALA A 86 -4.31 -6.39 11.34
CA ALA A 86 -4.11 -7.74 10.83
C ALA A 86 -2.87 -8.41 11.45
N LEU A 87 -1.75 -7.68 11.55
CA LEU A 87 -0.53 -8.17 12.20
C LEU A 87 -0.74 -8.46 13.68
N GLN A 88 -1.53 -7.65 14.39
CA GLN A 88 -1.86 -7.91 15.80
C GLN A 88 -2.64 -9.20 15.96
N ASP A 89 -3.61 -9.49 15.09
CA ASP A 89 -4.37 -10.74 15.16
C ASP A 89 -3.48 -11.95 14.86
N VAL A 90 -2.59 -11.87 13.88
CA VAL A 90 -1.60 -12.93 13.63
C VAL A 90 -0.69 -13.14 14.84
N ARG A 91 -0.16 -12.07 15.47
CA ARG A 91 0.67 -12.16 16.68
C ARG A 91 -0.06 -12.76 17.88
N ARG A 92 -1.38 -12.61 17.94
CA ARG A 92 -2.24 -13.22 18.97
C ARG A 92 -2.61 -14.67 18.66
N GLY A 93 -2.06 -15.24 17.60
CA GLY A 93 -2.35 -16.61 17.18
C GLY A 93 -3.74 -16.81 16.55
N LYS A 94 -4.42 -15.73 16.15
CA LYS A 94 -5.70 -15.81 15.44
C LYS A 94 -5.56 -16.16 13.96
N GLY A 95 -4.36 -16.49 13.52
CA GLY A 95 -4.14 -17.13 12.23
C GLY A 95 -4.87 -18.48 12.23
N GLY A 96 -4.75 -19.20 11.20
CA GLY A 96 -5.33 -20.51 11.02
C GLY A 96 -5.18 -20.87 9.56
N ASP A 97 -5.67 -22.04 9.20
CA ASP A 97 -5.69 -22.41 7.80
C ASP A 97 -6.68 -21.52 7.04
N PHE A 98 -6.26 -21.04 5.88
CA PHE A 98 -7.16 -20.34 4.99
C PHE A 98 -8.17 -21.31 4.35
N PRO A 99 -9.34 -20.84 3.93
CA PRO A 99 -10.42 -21.67 3.41
C PRO A 99 -9.96 -22.67 2.34
N ARG A 100 -10.47 -23.91 2.40
CA ARG A 100 -10.03 -24.99 1.54
C ARG A 100 -10.13 -24.66 0.03
N HIS A 101 -11.17 -23.94 -0.39
CA HIS A 101 -11.36 -23.52 -1.78
C HIS A 101 -10.29 -22.54 -2.30
N LEU A 102 -9.48 -21.93 -1.41
CA LEU A 102 -8.35 -21.07 -1.75
C LEU A 102 -7.00 -21.82 -1.77
N GLN A 103 -6.97 -23.07 -1.27
CA GLN A 103 -5.77 -23.89 -1.26
C GLN A 103 -5.49 -24.41 -2.67
N ASN A 104 -4.20 -24.44 -3.05
CA ASN A 104 -3.80 -24.97 -4.35
C ASN A 104 -4.07 -26.47 -4.45
N VAL A 105 -4.84 -26.89 -5.42
CA VAL A 105 -5.16 -28.29 -5.71
C VAL A 105 -3.94 -29.05 -6.24
N HIS A 106 -2.92 -28.34 -6.71
CA HIS A 106 -1.76 -28.94 -7.39
C HIS A 106 -0.82 -29.75 -6.50
N ALA A 107 -0.94 -29.67 -5.16
CA ALA A 107 -0.06 -30.43 -4.29
C ALA A 107 -0.49 -31.90 -4.12
N ASP A 108 -1.80 -32.23 -4.28
CA ASP A 108 -2.32 -33.52 -3.85
C ASP A 108 -3.20 -34.26 -4.89
N SER A 109 -3.46 -33.75 -6.08
CA SER A 109 -4.29 -34.47 -7.05
C SER A 109 -3.76 -34.45 -8.47
N TYR A 110 -3.66 -35.63 -9.04
CA TYR A 110 -3.41 -35.91 -10.48
C TYR A 110 -4.61 -35.54 -11.38
N THR A 111 -5.74 -35.18 -10.80
CA THR A 111 -6.96 -34.81 -11.52
C THR A 111 -7.13 -33.30 -11.44
N MET A 112 -7.14 -32.65 -12.62
CA MET A 112 -7.34 -31.21 -12.79
C MET A 112 -8.79 -30.74 -12.46
N GLU A 113 -9.52 -31.41 -11.61
CA GLU A 113 -10.88 -31.03 -11.25
C GLU A 113 -10.85 -29.95 -10.17
N ARG A 114 -11.37 -28.79 -10.50
CA ARG A 114 -11.60 -27.65 -9.57
C ARG A 114 -12.73 -27.95 -8.58
N GLU A 115 -12.72 -29.13 -7.95
CA GLU A 115 -13.78 -29.61 -7.08
C GLU A 115 -13.87 -28.91 -5.72
N GLN A 116 -13.16 -27.82 -5.47
CA GLN A 116 -13.10 -27.24 -4.14
C GLN A 116 -14.03 -26.04 -3.91
N GLY A 117 -14.97 -25.77 -4.83
CA GLY A 117 -15.97 -24.74 -4.62
C GLY A 117 -15.44 -23.29 -4.74
N TYR A 118 -14.27 -23.06 -5.33
CA TYR A 118 -13.80 -21.73 -5.64
C TYR A 118 -14.67 -21.07 -6.69
N LEU A 119 -15.28 -19.95 -6.33
CA LEU A 119 -16.07 -19.14 -7.25
C LEU A 119 -15.15 -18.12 -7.92
N TYR A 120 -14.99 -18.25 -9.25
CA TYR A 120 -14.13 -17.34 -10.01
C TYR A 120 -14.85 -16.00 -10.22
N PRO A 121 -14.38 -14.89 -9.65
CA PRO A 121 -15.12 -13.62 -9.68
C PRO A 121 -15.47 -13.12 -11.08
N HIS A 122 -14.64 -13.41 -12.10
CA HIS A 122 -14.89 -12.98 -13.48
C HIS A 122 -16.10 -13.67 -14.14
N ASP A 123 -16.59 -14.77 -13.57
CA ASP A 123 -17.79 -15.47 -14.05
C ASP A 123 -19.08 -14.84 -13.49
N PHE A 124 -18.96 -13.84 -12.61
CA PHE A 124 -20.08 -13.18 -11.92
C PHE A 124 -20.23 -11.71 -12.36
N PRO A 125 -21.45 -11.14 -12.26
CA PRO A 125 -21.68 -9.71 -12.49
C PRO A 125 -20.75 -8.84 -11.67
N ASN A 126 -20.28 -7.74 -12.27
CA ASN A 126 -19.32 -6.80 -11.67
C ASN A 126 -17.97 -7.45 -11.26
N HIS A 127 -17.66 -8.66 -11.74
CA HIS A 127 -16.47 -9.43 -11.38
C HIS A 127 -16.33 -9.61 -9.86
N TRP A 128 -17.45 -9.78 -9.17
CA TRP A 128 -17.49 -9.96 -7.72
C TRP A 128 -18.44 -11.09 -7.33
N THR A 129 -18.02 -11.85 -6.34
CA THR A 129 -18.85 -12.90 -5.72
C THR A 129 -18.60 -12.93 -4.23
N GLN A 130 -19.64 -13.27 -3.48
CA GLN A 130 -19.52 -13.42 -2.04
C GLN A 130 -18.93 -14.79 -1.73
N GLN A 131 -17.66 -14.82 -1.34
CA GLN A 131 -17.01 -16.01 -0.80
C GLN A 131 -16.07 -15.63 0.34
N GLN A 132 -15.78 -16.61 1.20
CA GLN A 132 -14.89 -16.41 2.34
C GLN A 132 -13.44 -16.43 1.90
N TYR A 133 -12.64 -15.43 2.29
CA TYR A 133 -11.20 -15.34 2.03
C TYR A 133 -10.35 -15.47 3.28
N LEU A 134 -10.91 -15.13 4.44
CA LEU A 134 -10.20 -15.21 5.71
C LEU A 134 -10.46 -16.57 6.41
N PRO A 135 -9.53 -17.00 7.28
CA PRO A 135 -9.76 -18.15 8.15
C PRO A 135 -11.06 -18.01 8.95
N ASP A 136 -11.64 -19.13 9.36
CA ASP A 136 -12.94 -19.16 10.05
C ASP A 136 -12.99 -18.26 11.29
N VAL A 137 -11.89 -18.19 12.04
CA VAL A 137 -11.78 -17.35 13.24
C VAL A 137 -11.76 -15.85 12.94
N LEU A 138 -11.56 -15.46 11.67
CA LEU A 138 -11.46 -14.08 11.20
C LEU A 138 -12.49 -13.75 10.13
N LYS A 139 -13.39 -14.65 9.77
CA LYS A 139 -14.31 -14.53 8.63
C LYS A 139 -15.12 -13.23 8.60
N ASP A 140 -15.52 -12.73 9.76
CA ASP A 140 -16.32 -11.51 9.90
C ASP A 140 -15.48 -10.26 10.19
N THR A 141 -14.14 -10.39 10.20
CA THR A 141 -13.24 -9.30 10.55
C THR A 141 -13.08 -8.32 9.37
N LYS A 142 -13.28 -7.04 9.64
CA LYS A 142 -13.03 -5.94 8.70
C LYS A 142 -11.84 -5.13 9.19
N TYR A 143 -10.70 -5.29 8.53
CA TYR A 143 -9.47 -4.56 8.90
C TYR A 143 -9.46 -3.13 8.38
N TYR A 144 -9.92 -2.92 7.15
CA TYR A 144 -9.90 -1.62 6.49
C TYR A 144 -11.18 -0.84 6.76
N THR A 145 -11.01 0.43 7.10
CA THR A 145 -12.09 1.41 7.24
C THR A 145 -11.76 2.60 6.35
N PHE A 146 -12.67 2.99 5.47
CA PHE A 146 -12.47 4.13 4.58
C PHE A 146 -12.36 5.42 5.38
N GLY A 147 -11.37 6.25 5.04
CA GLY A 147 -11.23 7.60 5.59
C GLY A 147 -12.26 8.56 5.00
N ASP A 148 -12.40 9.73 5.64
CA ASP A 148 -13.42 10.74 5.27
C ASP A 148 -13.04 11.58 4.04
N ASN A 149 -11.85 11.36 3.46
CA ASN A 149 -11.40 12.08 2.29
C ASN A 149 -12.16 11.66 1.02
N LYS A 150 -12.20 12.56 0.04
CA LYS A 150 -12.96 12.40 -1.21
C LYS A 150 -12.64 11.12 -1.96
N THR A 151 -11.36 10.74 -2.02
CA THR A 151 -10.90 9.57 -2.78
C THR A 151 -11.41 8.27 -2.17
N GLU A 152 -11.26 8.12 -0.85
CA GLU A 152 -11.70 6.90 -0.16
C GLU A 152 -13.23 6.81 -0.08
N GLN A 153 -13.93 7.93 0.05
CA GLN A 153 -15.40 7.94 0.01
C GLN A 153 -15.93 7.58 -1.39
N ALA A 154 -15.29 8.03 -2.45
CA ALA A 154 -15.62 7.58 -3.82
C ALA A 154 -15.37 6.08 -4.00
N ALA A 155 -14.27 5.56 -3.48
CA ALA A 155 -13.96 4.14 -3.49
C ALA A 155 -14.98 3.32 -2.67
N ARG A 156 -15.41 3.83 -1.52
CA ARG A 156 -16.47 3.21 -0.69
C ARG A 156 -17.78 3.10 -1.46
N ALA A 157 -18.21 4.18 -2.08
CA ALA A 157 -19.46 4.21 -2.85
C ALA A 157 -19.38 3.24 -4.04
N TYR A 158 -18.27 3.25 -4.78
CA TYR A 158 -18.05 2.31 -5.86
C TYR A 158 -18.06 0.84 -5.40
N TRP A 159 -17.44 0.55 -4.26
CA TRP A 159 -17.41 -0.78 -3.68
C TRP A 159 -18.78 -1.27 -3.22
N ALA A 160 -19.61 -0.39 -2.61
CA ALA A 160 -20.99 -0.70 -2.28
C ALA A 160 -21.82 -1.05 -3.51
N LYS A 161 -21.64 -0.30 -4.60
CA LYS A 161 -22.28 -0.59 -5.89
C LYS A 161 -21.92 -1.96 -6.44
N ILE A 162 -20.62 -2.32 -6.43
CA ILE A 162 -20.15 -3.64 -6.90
C ILE A 162 -20.84 -4.77 -6.13
N LYS A 163 -21.01 -4.61 -4.81
CA LYS A 163 -21.65 -5.60 -3.95
C LYS A 163 -23.16 -5.63 -4.02
N GLY A 164 -23.79 -4.67 -4.69
CA GLY A 164 -25.24 -4.54 -4.69
C GLY A 164 -25.81 -4.01 -3.35
N GLU A 165 -25.00 -3.37 -2.52
CA GLU A 165 -25.37 -2.78 -1.22
C GLU A 165 -25.87 -1.31 -1.39
N GLU A 166 -26.52 -0.97 -2.49
CA GLU A 166 -26.87 0.41 -2.86
C GLU A 166 -27.97 1.07 -1.99
N ASN A 167 -28.40 0.47 -0.88
CA ASN A 167 -29.44 1.04 -0.01
C ASN A 167 -29.13 0.82 1.47
N VAL A 168 -28.04 1.38 1.97
CA VAL A 168 -27.88 1.59 3.43
C VAL A 168 -27.32 2.98 3.68
#